data_09ec91eeed15ce785ca6dbb88a3114b4
#
_entry.id   09ec91eeed15ce785ca6dbb88a3114b4
#
_cell.length_a   1.000
_cell.length_b   1.000
_cell.length_c   1.000
_cell.angle_alpha   90.00
_cell.angle_beta   90.00
_cell.angle_gamma   90.00
#
_symmetry.space_group_name_H-M   'P 1'
#
loop_
_entity.id
_entity.type
_entity.pdbx_description
1 polymer ?
#
loop_
_entity_poly.entity_id
_entity_poly.type
_entity_poly.pdbx_seq_one_letter_code
_entity_poly.pdbx_strand_id
1 'polypeptide(L)'
;MKKYCITLIFIFCACMVKAQGFHIGVFGGLAAYNGDLVEKIFPKKVTNGAIGLTVSFEISDQIMLRAGGTYAVIGGIDRLSDNVDARARNLSFETSITEFSLLGEYYLLNLNEKIYSPYLFAGAAVFQFNPYVYTGSKQKIFLNPLGTEGQGLAGYPDRKPYNLTQLAIPFGGGIKLAVTDQLRIGFEGGLRKLFTDYLDDVSTNYIDETDLLIGKGQLAVDISYRGDEVAGGSLIYPVKGYQRGSPKRKDIYYFAGIHLTYKLGGGGGGLTGSKNRTGCPVNVY
;
A
#
# COMPACT_ATOMS: atom_id res chain seq x y z
N MET A 1 -1.73 -2.78 -34.99
CA MET A 1 -1.13 -2.34 -33.69
C MET A 1 -0.41 -1.00 -33.79
N LYS A 2 0.51 -0.75 -34.73
CA LYS A 2 1.23 0.55 -34.84
C LYS A 2 0.33 1.78 -35.03
N LYS A 3 -0.79 1.68 -35.77
CA LYS A 3 -1.74 2.81 -35.95
C LYS A 3 -2.44 3.23 -34.67
N TYR A 4 -2.81 2.28 -33.80
CA TYR A 4 -3.48 2.59 -32.51
C TYR A 4 -2.51 3.20 -31.49
N CYS A 5 -1.22 2.79 -31.50
CA CYS A 5 -0.21 3.45 -30.66
C CYS A 5 -0.01 4.92 -31.05
N ILE A 6 0.03 5.24 -32.33
CA ILE A 6 0.18 6.62 -32.83
C ILE A 6 -1.04 7.45 -32.46
N THR A 7 -2.27 6.90 -32.58
CA THR A 7 -3.50 7.59 -32.18
C THR A 7 -3.56 7.82 -30.67
N LEU A 8 -3.12 6.85 -29.85
CA LEU A 8 -3.04 7.01 -28.40
C LEU A 8 -2.02 8.09 -27.99
N ILE A 9 -0.87 8.15 -28.67
CA ILE A 9 0.16 9.18 -28.44
C ILE A 9 -0.39 10.57 -28.86
N PHE A 10 -1.12 10.66 -29.98
CA PHE A 10 -1.74 11.91 -30.44
C PHE A 10 -2.85 12.40 -29.47
N ILE A 11 -3.69 11.50 -28.95
CA ILE A 11 -4.70 11.83 -27.94
C ILE A 11 -4.02 12.27 -26.64
N PHE A 12 -2.95 11.58 -26.23
CA PHE A 12 -2.16 11.97 -25.06
C PHE A 12 -1.47 13.33 -25.23
N CYS A 13 -0.89 13.61 -26.42
CA CYS A 13 -0.33 14.93 -26.73
C CYS A 13 -1.39 16.03 -26.85
N ALA A 14 -2.59 15.74 -27.39
CA ALA A 14 -3.68 16.71 -27.48
C ALA A 14 -4.26 17.09 -26.10
N CYS A 15 -4.26 16.16 -25.14
CA CYS A 15 -4.61 16.43 -23.73
C CYS A 15 -3.58 17.33 -23.02
N MET A 16 -2.32 17.37 -23.49
CA MET A 16 -1.26 18.20 -22.91
C MET A 16 -1.38 19.68 -23.24
N VAL A 17 -2.20 20.09 -24.24
CA VAL A 17 -2.32 21.49 -24.67
C VAL A 17 -3.06 22.39 -23.66
N LYS A 18 -3.72 21.80 -22.63
CA LYS A 18 -4.24 22.55 -21.47
C LYS A 18 -3.57 22.09 -20.18
N ALA A 19 -2.24 22.19 -20.12
CA ALA A 19 -1.44 21.74 -18.99
C ALA A 19 -1.61 22.52 -17.68
N GLN A 20 -2.55 23.46 -17.61
CA GLN A 20 -2.72 24.38 -16.47
C GLN A 20 -3.22 23.72 -15.18
N GLY A 21 -3.55 22.44 -15.20
CA GLY A 21 -4.03 21.71 -14.03
C GLY A 21 -3.23 20.45 -13.68
N PHE A 22 -2.14 20.15 -14.37
CA PHE A 22 -1.35 18.93 -14.15
C PHE A 22 -0.23 19.13 -13.14
N HIS A 23 -0.06 18.15 -12.27
CA HIS A 23 1.03 18.06 -11.31
C HIS A 23 1.72 16.72 -11.46
N ILE A 24 3.04 16.72 -11.37
CA ILE A 24 3.84 15.52 -11.15
C ILE A 24 4.32 15.50 -9.71
N GLY A 25 4.43 14.32 -9.12
CA GLY A 25 4.81 14.22 -7.71
C GLY A 25 5.61 12.99 -7.40
N VAL A 26 6.32 13.07 -6.27
CA VAL A 26 7.09 11.99 -5.67
C VAL A 26 6.61 11.83 -4.23
N PHE A 27 6.32 10.59 -3.85
CA PHE A 27 6.02 10.19 -2.48
C PHE A 27 7.21 9.46 -1.89
N GLY A 28 7.56 9.78 -0.66
CA GLY A 28 8.55 9.07 0.14
C GLY A 28 8.09 8.95 1.58
N GLY A 29 8.13 7.74 2.14
CA GLY A 29 7.59 7.53 3.47
C GLY A 29 7.81 6.14 4.02
N LEU A 30 6.95 5.78 4.94
CA LEU A 30 6.94 4.53 5.67
C LEU A 30 5.72 3.70 5.26
N ALA A 31 5.89 2.39 5.27
CA ALA A 31 4.85 1.40 5.07
C ALA A 31 4.80 0.45 6.27
N ALA A 32 3.61 0.11 6.69
CA ALA A 32 3.37 -0.84 7.78
C ALA A 32 2.18 -1.72 7.48
N TYR A 33 2.14 -2.88 8.13
CA TYR A 33 1.10 -3.89 8.03
C TYR A 33 0.35 -4.03 9.35
N ASN A 34 -0.92 -4.39 9.29
CA ASN A 34 -1.74 -4.81 10.42
C ASN A 34 -2.63 -5.97 9.99
N GLY A 35 -2.56 -7.07 10.72
CA GLY A 35 -3.27 -8.34 10.47
C GLY A 35 -2.91 -9.36 11.54
N ASP A 36 -2.83 -10.64 11.16
CA ASP A 36 -2.66 -11.75 12.11
C ASP A 36 -1.31 -11.80 12.83
N LEU A 37 -0.24 -11.26 12.23
CA LEU A 37 1.10 -11.24 12.83
C LEU A 37 1.41 -9.93 13.55
N VAL A 38 0.68 -8.84 13.27
CA VAL A 38 0.94 -7.52 13.86
C VAL A 38 -0.37 -6.82 14.15
N GLU A 39 -0.64 -6.55 15.42
CA GLU A 39 -1.83 -5.82 15.86
C GLU A 39 -1.60 -4.31 16.05
N LYS A 40 -0.33 -3.88 16.12
CA LYS A 40 0.07 -2.49 16.37
C LYS A 40 0.19 -1.70 15.08
N ILE A 41 -0.26 -0.46 15.11
CA ILE A 41 -0.07 0.49 14.02
C ILE A 41 1.39 0.99 14.06
N PHE A 42 2.13 0.90 12.94
CA PHE A 42 3.54 1.30 12.80
C PHE A 42 4.49 0.74 13.87
N PRO A 43 4.61 -0.59 14.03
CA PRO A 43 5.56 -1.19 14.94
C PRO A 43 6.99 -0.93 14.44
N LYS A 44 7.85 -0.31 15.27
CA LYS A 44 9.18 0.20 14.90
C LYS A 44 10.11 -0.80 14.20
N LYS A 45 9.96 -2.10 14.48
CA LYS A 45 10.87 -3.14 13.97
C LYS A 45 10.48 -3.73 12.61
N VAL A 46 9.23 -3.53 12.16
CA VAL A 46 8.67 -4.09 10.93
C VAL A 46 8.02 -3.04 10.03
N THR A 47 8.28 -1.77 10.33
CA THR A 47 7.92 -0.63 9.48
C THR A 47 9.07 -0.36 8.53
N ASN A 48 8.79 -0.40 7.23
CA ASN A 48 9.77 -0.26 6.17
C ASN A 48 9.48 0.97 5.29
N GLY A 49 10.31 1.19 4.28
CA GLY A 49 10.18 2.32 3.36
C GLY A 49 9.11 2.13 2.29
N ALA A 50 8.56 3.24 1.83
CA ALA A 50 7.72 3.34 0.65
C ALA A 50 8.18 4.49 -0.23
N ILE A 51 8.14 4.29 -1.55
CA ILE A 51 8.42 5.30 -2.55
C ILE A 51 7.39 5.23 -3.67
N GLY A 52 6.98 6.39 -4.20
CA GLY A 52 5.99 6.44 -5.26
C GLY A 52 6.15 7.62 -6.19
N LEU A 53 5.56 7.48 -7.37
CA LEU A 53 5.42 8.55 -8.36
C LEU A 53 3.93 8.80 -8.60
N THR A 54 3.57 10.06 -8.80
CA THR A 54 2.17 10.45 -8.97
C THR A 54 2.03 11.45 -10.11
N VAL A 55 0.86 11.42 -10.73
CA VAL A 55 0.38 12.46 -11.63
C VAL A 55 -0.99 12.88 -11.12
N SER A 56 -1.21 14.16 -10.93
CA SER A 56 -2.48 14.68 -10.45
C SER A 56 -3.02 15.74 -11.41
N PHE A 57 -4.35 15.84 -11.46
CA PHE A 57 -5.07 16.78 -12.27
C PHE A 57 -6.06 17.57 -11.41
N GLU A 58 -5.99 18.91 -11.46
CA GLU A 58 -6.94 19.80 -10.78
C GLU A 58 -8.28 19.80 -11.54
N ILE A 59 -9.32 19.24 -10.92
CA ILE A 59 -10.69 19.28 -11.46
C ILE A 59 -11.34 20.62 -11.08
N SER A 60 -11.10 21.07 -9.85
CA SER A 60 -11.53 22.36 -9.33
C SER A 60 -10.55 22.86 -8.28
N ASP A 61 -10.76 24.05 -7.73
CA ASP A 61 -9.92 24.63 -6.66
C ASP A 61 -9.82 23.76 -5.40
N GLN A 62 -10.76 22.86 -5.19
CA GLN A 62 -10.83 21.98 -4.02
C GLN A 62 -10.77 20.50 -4.37
N ILE A 63 -10.87 20.12 -5.64
CA ILE A 63 -10.92 18.71 -6.05
C ILE A 63 -9.77 18.41 -7.00
N MET A 64 -9.02 17.36 -6.67
CA MET A 64 -7.93 16.87 -7.50
C MET A 64 -8.09 15.36 -7.73
N LEU A 65 -7.80 14.90 -8.92
CA LEU A 65 -7.67 13.49 -9.26
C LEU A 65 -6.19 13.13 -9.29
N ARG A 66 -5.78 12.09 -8.53
CA ARG A 66 -4.39 11.62 -8.46
C ARG A 66 -4.29 10.18 -8.91
N ALA A 67 -3.49 9.91 -9.92
CA ALA A 67 -3.03 8.59 -10.28
C ALA A 67 -1.61 8.39 -9.75
N GLY A 68 -1.29 7.20 -9.23
CA GLY A 68 0.02 6.93 -8.66
C GLY A 68 0.46 5.49 -8.77
N GLY A 69 1.79 5.30 -8.82
CA GLY A 69 2.45 4.01 -8.64
C GLY A 69 3.33 4.07 -7.39
N THR A 70 3.17 3.12 -6.48
CA THR A 70 3.93 3.06 -5.22
C THR A 70 4.56 1.69 -5.05
N TYR A 71 5.83 1.67 -4.67
CA TYR A 71 6.54 0.47 -4.24
C TYR A 71 6.85 0.58 -2.75
N ALA A 72 6.59 -0.49 -2.01
CA ALA A 72 6.85 -0.57 -0.59
C ALA A 72 7.22 -1.99 -0.17
N VAL A 73 7.87 -2.12 0.98
CA VAL A 73 8.04 -3.40 1.67
C VAL A 73 7.30 -3.31 2.99
N ILE A 74 6.55 -4.35 3.32
CA ILE A 74 5.90 -4.50 4.63
C ILE A 74 6.22 -5.86 5.21
N GLY A 75 6.03 -6.03 6.51
CA GLY A 75 6.26 -7.30 7.16
C GLY A 75 5.63 -7.39 8.54
N GLY A 76 5.67 -8.60 9.08
CA GLY A 76 5.18 -8.92 10.41
C GLY A 76 6.01 -10.02 11.06
N ILE A 77 6.06 -10.00 12.39
CA ILE A 77 6.80 -10.98 13.19
C ILE A 77 6.01 -11.26 14.46
N ASP A 78 5.57 -12.50 14.63
CA ASP A 78 4.84 -12.98 15.81
C ASP A 78 5.56 -12.73 17.13
N ARG A 79 6.88 -12.81 17.13
CA ARG A 79 7.73 -12.59 18.32
C ARG A 79 7.56 -11.19 18.94
N LEU A 80 7.02 -10.23 18.17
CA LEU A 80 6.71 -8.86 18.63
C LEU A 80 5.26 -8.69 19.08
N SER A 81 4.43 -9.74 18.95
CA SER A 81 3.03 -9.73 19.37
C SER A 81 2.91 -9.75 20.91
N ASP A 82 1.86 -9.13 21.42
CA ASP A 82 1.50 -9.23 22.84
C ASP A 82 0.77 -10.55 23.13
N ASN A 83 0.28 -11.25 22.09
CA ASN A 83 -0.39 -12.55 22.20
C ASN A 83 0.64 -13.67 22.41
N VAL A 84 0.42 -14.50 23.46
CA VAL A 84 1.31 -15.61 23.82
C VAL A 84 1.29 -16.70 22.74
N ASP A 85 0.10 -17.01 22.19
CA ASP A 85 -0.06 -18.07 21.19
C ASP A 85 0.61 -17.68 19.86
N ALA A 86 0.53 -16.40 19.47
CA ALA A 86 1.26 -15.89 18.32
C ALA A 86 2.79 -16.01 18.54
N ARG A 87 3.29 -15.60 19.72
CA ARG A 87 4.72 -15.77 20.02
C ARG A 87 5.17 -17.22 20.00
N ALA A 88 4.33 -18.15 20.46
CA ALA A 88 4.62 -19.58 20.43
C ALA A 88 4.61 -20.13 18.99
N ARG A 89 3.77 -19.60 18.10
CA ARG A 89 3.71 -19.93 16.67
C ARG A 89 4.97 -19.46 15.91
N ASN A 90 5.54 -18.31 16.29
CA ASN A 90 6.80 -17.74 15.82
C ASN A 90 6.87 -17.51 14.30
N LEU A 91 5.78 -17.18 13.66
CA LEU A 91 5.77 -16.87 12.23
C LEU A 91 6.34 -15.47 11.96
N SER A 92 6.84 -15.30 10.77
CA SER A 92 7.29 -14.02 10.25
C SER A 92 7.11 -13.99 8.74
N PHE A 93 6.92 -12.81 8.19
CA PHE A 93 6.88 -12.60 6.75
C PHE A 93 7.39 -11.22 6.40
N GLU A 94 7.78 -11.09 5.16
CA GLU A 94 7.94 -9.82 4.45
C GLU A 94 7.24 -9.94 3.09
N THR A 95 6.74 -8.83 2.57
CA THR A 95 6.23 -8.77 1.20
C THR A 95 6.55 -7.43 0.57
N SER A 96 6.97 -7.47 -0.69
CA SER A 96 7.05 -6.27 -1.52
C SER A 96 5.67 -6.01 -2.13
N ILE A 97 5.21 -4.77 -2.05
CA ILE A 97 3.97 -4.30 -2.64
C ILE A 97 4.30 -3.38 -3.79
N THR A 98 3.70 -3.65 -4.95
CA THR A 98 3.61 -2.71 -6.07
C THR A 98 2.14 -2.32 -6.23
N GLU A 99 1.81 -1.06 -5.93
CA GLU A 99 0.44 -0.52 -5.96
C GLU A 99 0.29 0.47 -7.11
N PHE A 100 -0.80 0.36 -7.89
CA PHE A 100 -1.28 1.39 -8.78
C PHE A 100 -2.63 1.88 -8.25
N SER A 101 -2.74 3.19 -8.00
CA SER A 101 -3.92 3.79 -7.38
C SER A 101 -4.49 4.94 -8.21
N LEU A 102 -5.81 5.12 -8.09
CA LEU A 102 -6.54 6.28 -8.58
C LEU A 102 -7.34 6.85 -7.43
N LEU A 103 -7.03 8.08 -7.03
CA LEU A 103 -7.54 8.72 -5.83
C LEU A 103 -8.21 10.05 -6.17
N GLY A 104 -9.36 10.32 -5.58
CA GLY A 104 -9.92 11.66 -5.46
C GLY A 104 -9.38 12.33 -4.19
N GLU A 105 -8.89 13.54 -4.31
CA GLU A 105 -8.49 14.39 -3.19
C GLU A 105 -9.46 15.55 -3.03
N TYR A 106 -9.88 15.82 -1.80
CA TYR A 106 -10.71 16.96 -1.46
C TYR A 106 -9.96 17.88 -0.49
N TYR A 107 -9.69 19.09 -0.92
CA TYR A 107 -9.01 20.14 -0.17
C TYR A 107 -10.01 21.00 0.57
N LEU A 108 -9.82 21.18 1.88
CA LEU A 108 -10.72 22.00 2.69
C LEU A 108 -10.53 23.49 2.40
N LEU A 109 -9.35 23.90 1.99
CA LEU A 109 -9.01 25.27 1.65
C LEU A 109 -8.41 25.32 0.23
N ASN A 110 -8.70 26.41 -0.49
CA ASN A 110 -8.10 26.63 -1.82
C ASN A 110 -6.60 26.94 -1.71
N LEU A 111 -5.76 26.04 -2.23
CA LEU A 111 -4.29 26.18 -2.22
C LEU A 111 -3.77 27.27 -3.19
N ASN A 112 -4.61 27.79 -4.07
CA ASN A 112 -4.25 28.94 -4.90
C ASN A 112 -4.39 30.28 -4.14
N GLU A 113 -5.08 30.27 -2.99
CA GLU A 113 -5.32 31.46 -2.15
C GLU A 113 -4.67 31.32 -0.76
N LYS A 114 -4.52 30.09 -0.27
CA LYS A 114 -4.01 29.77 1.07
C LYS A 114 -2.69 29.02 0.99
N ILE A 115 -1.79 29.29 1.93
CA ILE A 115 -0.47 28.67 2.00
C ILE A 115 -0.59 27.17 2.36
N TYR A 116 -1.64 26.75 3.06
CA TYR A 116 -1.85 25.36 3.45
C TYR A 116 -3.31 24.94 3.28
N SER A 117 -3.50 23.65 3.07
CA SER A 117 -4.83 23.04 3.13
C SER A 117 -4.75 21.63 3.72
N PRO A 118 -5.54 21.34 4.75
CA PRO A 118 -5.89 19.96 5.05
C PRO A 118 -6.64 19.36 3.88
N TYR A 119 -6.45 18.06 3.64
CA TYR A 119 -7.18 17.35 2.61
C TYR A 119 -7.49 15.92 3.01
N LEU A 120 -8.51 15.36 2.41
CA LEU A 120 -8.87 13.96 2.50
C LEU A 120 -8.73 13.33 1.12
N PHE A 121 -8.45 12.03 1.10
CA PHE A 121 -8.44 11.29 -0.15
C PHE A 121 -9.07 9.92 0.01
N ALA A 122 -9.69 9.45 -1.07
CA ALA A 122 -10.18 8.09 -1.18
C ALA A 122 -10.17 7.65 -2.65
N GLY A 123 -10.18 6.32 -2.89
CA GLY A 123 -10.22 5.82 -4.25
C GLY A 123 -10.13 4.31 -4.35
N ALA A 124 -9.55 3.85 -5.46
CA ALA A 124 -9.34 2.45 -5.74
C ALA A 124 -7.88 2.19 -6.10
N ALA A 125 -7.40 1.01 -5.77
CA ALA A 125 -6.06 0.56 -6.15
C ALA A 125 -6.07 -0.91 -6.54
N VAL A 126 -5.15 -1.25 -7.43
CA VAL A 126 -4.72 -2.63 -7.72
C VAL A 126 -3.32 -2.77 -7.17
N PHE A 127 -3.07 -3.82 -6.42
CA PHE A 127 -1.74 -4.08 -5.88
C PHE A 127 -1.31 -5.52 -6.12
N GLN A 128 -0.01 -5.69 -6.32
CA GLN A 128 0.66 -6.99 -6.39
C GLN A 128 1.53 -7.16 -5.17
N PHE A 129 1.48 -8.35 -4.58
CA PHE A 129 2.27 -8.74 -3.43
C PHE A 129 2.76 -10.19 -3.60
N ASN A 130 3.78 -10.57 -2.85
CA ASN A 130 4.24 -11.97 -2.83
C ASN A 130 4.99 -12.20 -1.51
N PRO A 131 4.31 -12.75 -0.50
CA PRO A 131 4.89 -12.93 0.82
C PRO A 131 6.03 -13.95 0.81
N TYR A 132 7.07 -13.64 1.57
CA TYR A 132 8.25 -14.48 1.71
C TYR A 132 8.80 -14.42 3.13
N VAL A 133 9.61 -15.41 3.46
CA VAL A 133 10.36 -15.47 4.71
C VAL A 133 11.84 -15.73 4.42
N TYR A 134 12.71 -15.31 5.32
CA TYR A 134 14.10 -15.72 5.32
C TYR A 134 14.30 -16.87 6.32
N THR A 135 14.96 -17.93 5.84
CA THR A 135 15.41 -19.03 6.71
C THR A 135 16.63 -18.61 7.53
N GLY A 136 17.01 -19.42 8.51
CA GLY A 136 18.24 -19.21 9.28
C GLY A 136 19.50 -19.13 8.41
N SER A 137 19.51 -19.76 7.24
CA SER A 137 20.58 -19.66 6.22
C SER A 137 20.47 -18.42 5.33
N LYS A 138 19.55 -17.49 5.62
CA LYS A 138 19.25 -16.28 4.84
C LYS A 138 18.73 -16.56 3.42
N GLN A 139 18.23 -17.76 3.17
CA GLN A 139 17.56 -18.07 1.91
C GLN A 139 16.16 -17.47 1.92
N LYS A 140 15.78 -16.79 0.83
CA LYS A 140 14.46 -16.24 0.63
C LYS A 140 13.52 -17.31 0.10
N ILE A 141 12.44 -17.59 0.83
CA ILE A 141 11.41 -18.58 0.47
C ILE A 141 10.08 -17.85 0.28
N PHE A 142 9.46 -17.98 -0.90
CA PHE A 142 8.11 -17.45 -1.15
C PHE A 142 7.05 -18.39 -0.56
N LEU A 143 6.06 -17.82 0.13
CA LEU A 143 5.08 -18.58 0.90
C LEU A 143 3.92 -19.10 0.04
N ASN A 144 3.45 -18.33 -0.93
CA ASN A 144 2.30 -18.70 -1.76
C ASN A 144 2.44 -20.09 -2.44
N PRO A 145 3.59 -20.49 -3.03
CA PRO A 145 3.73 -21.82 -3.62
C PRO A 145 3.70 -22.96 -2.60
N LEU A 146 4.06 -22.68 -1.34
CA LEU A 146 4.10 -23.70 -0.28
C LEU A 146 2.71 -24.16 0.13
N GLY A 147 1.70 -23.27 0.03
CA GLY A 147 0.35 -23.58 0.45
C GLY A 147 0.29 -24.04 1.89
N THR A 148 0.88 -23.26 2.81
CA THR A 148 1.12 -23.56 4.23
C THR A 148 -0.14 -23.93 5.02
N GLU A 149 -1.31 -23.59 4.53
CA GLU A 149 -2.63 -23.98 5.08
C GLU A 149 -3.33 -25.03 4.23
N GLY A 150 -2.60 -25.71 3.33
CA GLY A 150 -3.16 -26.76 2.46
C GLY A 150 -3.83 -26.25 1.19
N GLN A 151 -3.52 -25.03 0.77
CA GLN A 151 -4.06 -24.45 -0.45
C GLN A 151 -3.69 -25.31 -1.68
N GLY A 152 -4.73 -25.74 -2.41
CA GLY A 152 -4.58 -26.56 -3.62
C GLY A 152 -4.38 -28.05 -3.36
N LEU A 153 -4.50 -28.55 -2.12
CA LEU A 153 -4.49 -29.98 -1.82
C LEU A 153 -5.89 -30.59 -2.04
N ALA A 154 -5.94 -31.78 -2.66
CA ALA A 154 -7.19 -32.47 -2.96
C ALA A 154 -8.03 -32.80 -1.71
N GLY A 155 -7.39 -33.05 -0.57
CA GLY A 155 -8.04 -33.26 0.72
C GLY A 155 -8.67 -32.01 1.35
N TYR A 156 -8.42 -30.82 0.77
CA TYR A 156 -8.87 -29.52 1.27
C TYR A 156 -9.45 -28.65 0.14
N PRO A 157 -10.55 -29.06 -0.51
CA PRO A 157 -11.08 -28.42 -1.74
C PRO A 157 -11.52 -26.97 -1.54
N ASP A 158 -11.87 -26.59 -0.31
CA ASP A 158 -12.27 -25.21 0.04
C ASP A 158 -11.07 -24.27 0.19
N ARG A 159 -9.85 -24.81 0.27
CA ARG A 159 -8.61 -24.03 0.42
C ARG A 159 -7.95 -23.82 -0.94
N LYS A 160 -8.31 -22.73 -1.59
CA LYS A 160 -7.75 -22.38 -2.90
C LYS A 160 -6.48 -21.55 -2.75
N PRO A 161 -5.48 -21.69 -3.66
CA PRO A 161 -4.38 -20.75 -3.75
C PRO A 161 -4.91 -19.32 -3.92
N TYR A 162 -4.37 -18.38 -3.18
CA TYR A 162 -4.76 -16.98 -3.26
C TYR A 162 -4.04 -16.28 -4.42
N ASN A 163 -4.73 -15.30 -5.02
CA ASN A 163 -4.14 -14.49 -6.08
C ASN A 163 -3.20 -13.45 -5.50
N LEU A 164 -2.03 -13.28 -6.12
CA LEU A 164 -1.02 -12.30 -5.73
C LEU A 164 -1.32 -10.88 -6.23
N THR A 165 -2.34 -10.72 -7.09
CA THR A 165 -2.83 -9.41 -7.53
C THR A 165 -4.25 -9.22 -6.99
N GLN A 166 -4.46 -8.14 -6.25
CA GLN A 166 -5.69 -7.88 -5.51
C GLN A 166 -6.13 -6.42 -5.65
N LEU A 167 -7.38 -6.16 -5.27
CA LEU A 167 -7.94 -4.82 -5.16
C LEU A 167 -7.82 -4.30 -3.72
N ALA A 168 -7.69 -2.98 -3.60
CA ALA A 168 -7.72 -2.28 -2.31
C ALA A 168 -8.56 -1.00 -2.42
N ILE A 169 -9.06 -0.53 -1.29
CA ILE A 169 -9.69 0.77 -1.14
C ILE A 169 -8.75 1.64 -0.29
N PRO A 170 -7.93 2.49 -0.93
CA PRO A 170 -7.14 3.49 -0.23
C PRO A 170 -8.03 4.62 0.30
N PHE A 171 -7.78 5.06 1.53
CA PHE A 171 -8.34 6.30 2.07
C PHE A 171 -7.46 6.87 3.17
N GLY A 172 -7.52 8.18 3.34
CA GLY A 172 -6.69 8.87 4.31
C GLY A 172 -6.81 10.37 4.22
N GLY A 173 -5.82 11.04 4.74
CA GLY A 173 -5.76 12.49 4.72
C GLY A 173 -4.38 13.01 4.99
N GLY A 174 -4.26 14.33 4.92
CA GLY A 174 -3.00 15.00 5.12
C GLY A 174 -3.13 16.52 5.17
N ILE A 175 -2.00 17.17 5.19
CA ILE A 175 -1.89 18.62 5.06
C ILE A 175 -0.92 18.90 3.92
N LYS A 176 -1.34 19.73 2.97
CA LYS A 176 -0.50 20.18 1.85
C LYS A 176 -0.17 21.67 2.02
N LEU A 177 1.10 21.99 1.83
CA LEU A 177 1.66 23.34 1.91
C LEU A 177 2.05 23.80 0.51
N ALA A 178 1.59 24.96 0.08
CA ALA A 178 2.05 25.63 -1.13
C ALA A 178 3.34 26.41 -0.80
N VAL A 179 4.50 25.88 -1.19
CA VAL A 179 5.81 26.53 -0.98
C VAL A 179 6.03 27.63 -2.01
N THR A 180 5.61 27.34 -3.24
CA THR A 180 5.53 28.32 -4.34
C THR A 180 4.23 28.05 -5.11
N ASP A 181 3.92 28.85 -6.12
CA ASP A 181 2.75 28.60 -7.00
C ASP A 181 2.85 27.24 -7.71
N GLN A 182 4.04 26.72 -7.87
CA GLN A 182 4.31 25.48 -8.58
C GLN A 182 4.66 24.33 -7.64
N LEU A 183 5.36 24.58 -6.52
CA LEU A 183 5.85 23.54 -5.62
C LEU A 183 4.97 23.43 -4.39
N ARG A 184 4.47 22.22 -4.14
CA ARG A 184 3.69 21.88 -2.94
C ARG A 184 4.34 20.72 -2.19
N ILE A 185 4.32 20.78 -0.87
CA ILE A 185 4.80 19.72 0.03
C ILE A 185 3.60 19.24 0.84
N GLY A 186 3.31 17.93 0.78
CA GLY A 186 2.26 17.29 1.56
C GLY A 186 2.85 16.36 2.61
N PHE A 187 2.21 16.34 3.79
CA PHE A 187 2.35 15.27 4.78
C PHE A 187 1.06 14.48 4.76
N GLU A 188 1.13 13.19 4.43
CA GLU A 188 -0.07 12.37 4.31
C GLU A 188 0.06 11.04 5.00
N GLY A 189 -1.07 10.53 5.46
CA GLY A 189 -1.21 9.19 5.98
C GLY A 189 -2.51 8.56 5.49
N GLY A 190 -2.45 7.30 5.12
CA GLY A 190 -3.63 6.59 4.66
C GLY A 190 -3.49 5.09 4.79
N LEU A 191 -4.64 4.45 4.91
CA LEU A 191 -4.76 3.01 4.99
C LEU A 191 -5.36 2.44 3.70
N ARG A 192 -5.11 1.15 3.47
CA ARG A 192 -5.65 0.37 2.37
C ARG A 192 -6.47 -0.76 2.94
N LYS A 193 -7.77 -0.67 2.79
CA LYS A 193 -8.68 -1.76 3.14
C LYS A 193 -8.59 -2.84 2.07
N LEU A 194 -8.24 -4.06 2.47
CA LEU A 194 -8.09 -5.19 1.57
C LEU A 194 -9.32 -6.09 1.59
N PHE A 195 -9.42 -6.91 0.55
CA PHE A 195 -10.43 -7.98 0.44
C PHE A 195 -9.81 -9.35 0.64
N THR A 196 -8.49 -9.45 0.71
CA THR A 196 -7.73 -10.64 1.05
C THR A 196 -7.34 -10.66 2.53
N ASP A 197 -7.00 -11.85 3.04
CA ASP A 197 -6.51 -12.15 4.37
C ASP A 197 -5.20 -12.95 4.28
N TYR A 198 -4.57 -12.93 3.13
CA TYR A 198 -3.36 -13.68 2.84
C TYR A 198 -2.18 -12.79 2.49
N LEU A 199 -2.19 -11.53 2.95
CA LEU A 199 -1.06 -10.63 2.73
C LEU A 199 0.21 -11.14 3.45
N ASP A 200 0.01 -11.85 4.55
CA ASP A 200 1.01 -12.48 5.40
C ASP A 200 1.06 -14.03 5.28
N ASP A 201 0.30 -14.62 4.35
CA ASP A 201 0.14 -16.07 4.18
C ASP A 201 -0.58 -16.79 5.36
N VAL A 202 -1.27 -16.03 6.22
CA VAL A 202 -1.96 -16.57 7.42
C VAL A 202 -3.42 -16.13 7.42
N SER A 203 -4.35 -17.09 7.50
CA SER A 203 -5.79 -16.79 7.47
C SER A 203 -6.64 -17.76 8.27
N THR A 204 -6.35 -19.04 8.21
CA THR A 204 -7.27 -20.09 8.69
C THR A 204 -6.65 -20.95 9.80
N ASN A 205 -6.81 -22.26 9.71
CA ASN A 205 -6.36 -23.23 10.69
C ASN A 205 -5.27 -24.13 10.10
N TYR A 206 -4.46 -24.72 10.97
CA TYR A 206 -3.52 -25.78 10.60
C TYR A 206 -4.24 -26.97 9.98
N ILE A 207 -3.63 -27.57 8.96
CA ILE A 207 -4.06 -28.86 8.40
C ILE A 207 -3.28 -30.00 9.06
N ASP A 208 -3.61 -31.22 8.69
CA ASP A 208 -2.84 -32.40 9.13
C ASP A 208 -1.40 -32.28 8.61
N GLU A 209 -0.42 -32.53 9.49
CA GLU A 209 1.00 -32.47 9.17
C GLU A 209 1.38 -33.44 8.06
N THR A 210 0.85 -34.67 8.12
CA THR A 210 1.13 -35.71 7.12
C THR A 210 0.56 -35.33 5.76
N ASP A 211 -0.64 -34.77 5.73
CA ASP A 211 -1.26 -34.28 4.49
C ASP A 211 -0.44 -33.15 3.86
N LEU A 212 0.09 -32.22 4.70
CA LEU A 212 0.94 -31.13 4.23
C LEU A 212 2.29 -31.66 3.72
N LEU A 213 2.90 -32.58 4.47
CA LEU A 213 4.17 -33.22 4.10
C LEU A 213 4.08 -33.96 2.76
N ILE A 214 3.06 -34.79 2.59
CA ILE A 214 2.86 -35.58 1.36
C ILE A 214 2.54 -34.65 0.17
N GLY A 215 1.70 -33.65 0.39
CA GLY A 215 1.20 -32.82 -0.70
C GLY A 215 2.09 -31.65 -1.10
N LYS A 216 2.92 -31.12 -0.17
CA LYS A 216 3.72 -29.90 -0.35
C LYS A 216 5.20 -30.08 0.03
N GLY A 217 5.54 -31.12 0.75
CA GLY A 217 6.92 -31.44 1.18
C GLY A 217 7.30 -30.83 2.52
N GLN A 218 8.48 -31.24 3.02
CA GLN A 218 8.98 -30.87 4.34
C GLN A 218 9.11 -29.35 4.54
N LEU A 219 9.55 -28.62 3.52
CA LEU A 219 9.71 -27.17 3.60
C LEU A 219 8.38 -26.46 3.93
N ALA A 220 7.25 -26.96 3.41
CA ALA A 220 5.94 -26.40 3.72
C ALA A 220 5.55 -26.63 5.18
N VAL A 221 5.89 -27.79 5.74
CA VAL A 221 5.68 -28.11 7.16
C VAL A 221 6.54 -27.18 8.03
N ASP A 222 7.84 -27.10 7.77
CA ASP A 222 8.79 -26.29 8.56
C ASP A 222 8.42 -24.80 8.55
N ILE A 223 7.92 -24.27 7.44
CA ILE A 223 7.55 -22.86 7.33
C ILE A 223 6.14 -22.57 7.86
N SER A 224 5.23 -23.56 7.84
CA SER A 224 3.86 -23.36 8.35
C SER A 224 3.79 -23.21 9.88
N TYR A 225 4.75 -23.79 10.60
CA TYR A 225 4.91 -23.71 12.05
C TYR A 225 6.41 -23.61 12.40
N ARG A 226 6.76 -22.61 13.20
CA ARG A 226 8.16 -22.32 13.58
C ARG A 226 8.35 -22.20 15.10
N GLY A 227 7.43 -22.78 15.86
CA GLY A 227 7.49 -22.80 17.33
C GLY A 227 8.66 -23.60 17.86
N ASP A 228 9.14 -24.58 17.11
CA ASP A 228 10.33 -25.38 17.41
C ASP A 228 11.65 -24.55 17.38
N GLU A 229 11.67 -23.42 16.66
CA GLU A 229 12.80 -22.49 16.65
C GLU A 229 12.88 -21.61 17.91
N VAL A 230 11.83 -21.61 18.75
CA VAL A 230 11.79 -20.82 19.99
C VAL A 230 12.42 -21.59 21.14
N ALA A 231 13.30 -20.97 21.90
CA ALA A 231 13.89 -21.60 23.08
C ALA A 231 12.79 -22.02 24.07
N GLY A 232 12.65 -23.33 24.31
CA GLY A 232 11.59 -23.91 25.12
C GLY A 232 10.22 -23.97 24.43
N GLY A 233 10.17 -23.74 23.12
CA GLY A 233 8.98 -23.88 22.30
C GLY A 233 8.59 -25.34 22.05
N SER A 234 7.37 -25.54 21.54
CA SER A 234 6.85 -26.88 21.21
C SER A 234 7.52 -27.42 19.97
N LEU A 235 8.03 -28.66 20.06
CA LEU A 235 8.52 -29.43 18.90
C LEU A 235 7.37 -30.14 18.17
N ILE A 236 6.14 -30.08 18.72
CA ILE A 236 4.99 -30.78 18.18
C ILE A 236 4.25 -29.82 17.25
N TYR A 237 4.07 -30.25 16.01
CA TYR A 237 3.23 -29.53 15.05
C TYR A 237 1.79 -29.43 15.58
N PRO A 238 1.11 -28.28 15.42
CA PRO A 238 -0.25 -28.10 15.92
C PRO A 238 -1.25 -29.08 15.28
N VAL A 239 -2.20 -29.56 16.09
CA VAL A 239 -3.20 -30.49 15.60
C VAL A 239 -4.08 -29.87 14.52
N LYS A 240 -4.55 -30.71 13.59
CA LYS A 240 -5.50 -30.31 12.55
C LYS A 240 -6.71 -29.54 13.14
N GLY A 241 -6.99 -28.37 12.56
CA GLY A 241 -8.08 -27.50 13.00
C GLY A 241 -7.70 -26.49 14.09
N TYR A 242 -6.47 -26.60 14.66
CA TYR A 242 -5.98 -25.53 15.55
C TYR A 242 -5.82 -24.22 14.79
N GLN A 243 -6.21 -23.11 15.41
CA GLN A 243 -6.21 -21.81 14.78
C GLN A 243 -4.79 -21.36 14.40
N ARG A 244 -4.58 -21.00 13.12
CA ARG A 244 -3.35 -20.41 12.62
C ARG A 244 -3.50 -18.90 12.40
N GLY A 245 -4.63 -18.48 11.82
CA GLY A 245 -5.02 -17.10 11.58
C GLY A 245 -6.50 -16.85 11.88
N SER A 246 -7.00 -15.67 11.54
CA SER A 246 -8.38 -15.28 11.75
C SER A 246 -9.04 -14.78 10.46
N PRO A 247 -9.77 -15.64 9.73
CA PRO A 247 -10.35 -15.29 8.42
C PRO A 247 -11.38 -14.15 8.48
N LYS A 248 -11.81 -13.78 9.70
CA LYS A 248 -12.74 -12.68 9.93
C LYS A 248 -12.07 -11.31 9.90
N ARG A 249 -10.77 -11.24 10.14
CA ARG A 249 -10.01 -10.00 10.25
C ARG A 249 -9.17 -9.83 9.00
N LYS A 250 -9.68 -9.05 8.03
CA LYS A 250 -8.94 -8.78 6.80
C LYS A 250 -7.71 -7.92 7.05
N ASP A 251 -6.65 -8.21 6.32
CA ASP A 251 -5.41 -7.48 6.37
C ASP A 251 -5.56 -6.02 5.93
N ILE A 252 -4.72 -5.17 6.48
CA ILE A 252 -4.64 -3.74 6.16
C ILE A 252 -3.17 -3.37 6.04
N TYR A 253 -2.82 -2.49 5.12
CA TYR A 253 -1.52 -1.82 5.14
C TYR A 253 -1.67 -0.31 5.10
N TYR A 254 -0.63 0.38 5.58
CA TYR A 254 -0.62 1.83 5.75
C TYR A 254 0.57 2.42 5.02
N PHE A 255 0.38 3.62 4.47
CA PHE A 255 1.47 4.50 4.08
C PHE A 255 1.36 5.80 4.86
N ALA A 256 2.52 6.32 5.33
CA ALA A 256 2.62 7.65 5.90
C ALA A 256 3.93 8.28 5.45
N GLY A 257 3.88 9.53 4.98
CA GLY A 257 5.10 10.15 4.46
C GLY A 257 4.90 11.55 3.90
N ILE A 258 5.87 11.94 3.09
CA ILE A 258 5.95 13.24 2.43
C ILE A 258 5.66 13.06 0.95
N HIS A 259 4.84 13.95 0.43
CA HIS A 259 4.48 14.02 -0.97
C HIS A 259 4.89 15.37 -1.55
N LEU A 260 5.88 15.37 -2.42
CA LEU A 260 6.31 16.55 -3.17
C LEU A 260 5.57 16.59 -4.49
N THR A 261 4.96 17.69 -4.84
CA THR A 261 4.26 17.88 -6.13
C THR A 261 4.68 19.17 -6.81
N TYR A 262 4.87 19.09 -8.12
CA TYR A 262 5.21 20.22 -8.98
C TYR A 262 4.14 20.42 -10.05
N LYS A 263 3.56 21.63 -10.12
CA LYS A 263 2.55 22.03 -11.10
C LYS A 263 3.20 22.32 -12.44
N LEU A 264 2.75 21.65 -13.49
CA LEU A 264 3.20 21.87 -14.86
C LEU A 264 2.41 23.02 -15.49
N GLY A 265 3.08 23.89 -16.25
CA GLY A 265 2.40 24.90 -17.07
C GLY A 265 1.91 26.16 -16.33
N GLY A 266 2.39 26.41 -15.12
CA GLY A 266 2.12 27.66 -14.39
C GLY A 266 3.17 28.72 -14.68
N GLY A 267 2.99 29.53 -15.69
CA GLY A 267 3.78 30.74 -15.90
C GLY A 267 3.25 31.91 -15.06
N GLY A 268 4.00 32.33 -14.03
CA GLY A 268 3.97 33.69 -13.49
C GLY A 268 2.84 34.08 -12.55
N GLY A 269 3.11 33.98 -11.26
CA GLY A 269 2.33 34.59 -10.18
C GLY A 269 2.79 34.04 -8.84
N GLY A 270 3.84 34.61 -8.23
CA GLY A 270 4.36 34.15 -6.94
C GLY A 270 3.37 34.42 -5.82
N LEU A 271 3.33 33.56 -4.78
CA LEU A 271 2.52 33.71 -3.56
C LEU A 271 2.68 35.07 -2.84
N THR A 272 3.65 35.87 -3.23
CA THR A 272 3.92 37.24 -2.78
C THR A 272 3.65 38.29 -3.86
N GLY A 273 3.30 37.87 -5.09
CA GLY A 273 2.94 38.77 -6.19
C GLY A 273 1.56 39.34 -5.96
N SER A 274 1.48 40.56 -5.44
CA SER A 274 0.31 41.40 -5.60
C SER A 274 -0.22 41.21 -7.02
N LYS A 275 -1.45 40.69 -7.17
CA LYS A 275 -2.21 40.81 -8.41
C LYS A 275 -2.27 42.31 -8.68
N ASN A 276 -1.36 42.85 -9.49
CA ASN A 276 -1.61 44.05 -10.21
C ASN A 276 -2.85 43.78 -11.09
N ARG A 277 -4.00 44.00 -10.51
CA ARG A 277 -5.21 44.27 -11.26
C ARG A 277 -4.89 45.56 -12.06
N THR A 278 -4.40 45.37 -13.26
CA THR A 278 -4.57 46.40 -14.30
C THR A 278 -6.03 46.39 -14.69
N GLY A 279 -6.90 46.73 -13.73
CA GLY A 279 -8.18 47.26 -14.01
C GLY A 279 -7.95 48.69 -14.47
N CYS A 280 -8.25 48.99 -15.73
CA CYS A 280 -8.38 50.36 -16.16
C CYS A 280 -9.20 51.13 -15.12
N PRO A 281 -8.76 52.30 -14.67
CA PRO A 281 -9.61 53.14 -13.83
C PRO A 281 -10.84 53.50 -14.63
N VAL A 282 -12.00 52.93 -14.22
CA VAL A 282 -13.29 53.39 -14.64
C VAL A 282 -13.56 54.63 -13.82
N ASN A 283 -13.02 55.77 -14.29
CA ASN A 283 -13.55 57.06 -13.99
C ASN A 283 -12.80 58.10 -14.80
N VAL A 284 -13.36 58.43 -15.93
CA VAL A 284 -13.19 59.74 -16.54
C VAL A 284 -14.62 60.27 -16.70
N TYR A 285 -14.92 61.28 -15.84
CA TYR A 285 -16.11 62.13 -15.77
C TYR A 285 -17.34 61.58 -15.11
#